data_0c936de7056c31ac8f8bb16c383c06c4
#
_entry.id   0c936de7056c31ac8f8bb16c383c06c4
#
_cell.length_a   1.000
_cell.length_b   1.000
_cell.length_c   1.000
_cell.angle_alpha   90.00
_cell.angle_beta   90.00
_cell.angle_gamma   90.00
#
_symmetry.space_group_name_H-M   'P 1'
#
loop_
_entity.id
_entity.type
_entity.pdbx_description
1 polymer ?
#
loop_
_entity_poly.entity_id
_entity_poly.type
_entity_poly.pdbx_seq_one_letter_code
_entity_poly.pdbx_strand_id
1 'polypeptide(L)'
;LELLEPYGAGNSEPKLVLQRVRVSKARIVGSGHVSCFLGSANGGSMKAMAFRVTDTAIGPALLNSNGAVFNVVGVLRRDNWQGRNSLQFIIDDVMRVE
;
A
#
# COMPACT_ATOMS: atom_id res chain seq x y z
N LEU A 1 0.85 -12.64 -1.70
CA LEU A 1 1.43 -12.00 -0.52
C LEU A 1 2.63 -12.77 -0.04
N GLU A 2 3.68 -12.06 0.25
CA GLU A 2 4.86 -12.65 0.84
C GLU A 2 5.01 -12.11 2.25
N LEU A 3 5.05 -13.02 3.23
CA LEU A 3 5.13 -12.65 4.63
C LEU A 3 6.58 -12.54 5.05
N LEU A 4 6.97 -11.36 5.54
CA LEU A 4 8.31 -11.14 6.09
C LEU A 4 8.30 -11.41 7.59
N GLU A 5 9.45 -11.84 8.09
CA GLU A 5 9.63 -11.98 9.52
C GLU A 5 9.46 -10.62 10.19
N PRO A 6 8.72 -10.52 11.29
CA PRO A 6 8.60 -9.27 12.01
C PRO A 6 9.94 -8.88 12.62
N TYR A 7 10.25 -7.61 12.57
CA TYR A 7 11.46 -7.07 13.15
C TYR A 7 11.19 -6.56 14.56
N GLY A 8 12.07 -6.87 15.44
CA GLY A 8 12.02 -6.36 16.80
C GLY A 8 11.04 -7.12 17.68
N ALA A 9 11.39 -7.20 18.94
CA ALA A 9 10.56 -7.84 19.94
C ALA A 9 9.28 -7.02 20.15
N GLY A 10 8.17 -7.70 20.33
CA GLY A 10 6.90 -7.05 20.61
C GLY A 10 6.17 -6.50 19.39
N ASN A 11 6.71 -6.67 18.20
CA ASN A 11 6.02 -6.26 17.00
C ASN A 11 4.90 -7.26 16.70
N SER A 12 3.65 -6.80 16.83
CA SER A 12 2.48 -7.67 16.69
C SER A 12 1.92 -7.72 15.29
N GLU A 13 2.28 -6.76 14.42
CA GLU A 13 1.80 -6.74 13.05
C GLU A 13 2.91 -7.23 12.10
N PRO A 14 2.70 -8.36 11.40
CA PRO A 14 3.70 -8.80 10.44
C PRO A 14 3.72 -7.86 9.23
N LYS A 15 4.91 -7.59 8.74
CA LYS A 15 5.08 -6.88 7.47
C LYS A 15 4.86 -7.85 6.33
N LEU A 16 4.13 -7.39 5.33
CA LEU A 16 3.85 -8.15 4.12
C LEU A 16 4.49 -7.44 2.94
N VAL A 17 4.87 -8.22 1.95
CA VAL A 17 5.31 -7.66 0.67
C VAL A 17 4.31 -8.09 -0.39
N LEU A 18 3.75 -7.10 -1.10
CA LEU A 18 2.97 -7.36 -2.30
C LEU A 18 3.90 -7.19 -3.47
N GLN A 19 4.15 -8.28 -4.17
CA GLN A 19 5.11 -8.28 -5.27
C GLN A 19 4.43 -7.94 -6.58
N ARG A 20 5.10 -7.11 -7.39
CA ARG A 20 4.75 -6.85 -8.78
C ARG A 20 3.31 -6.37 -8.93
N VAL A 21 2.98 -5.31 -8.21
CA VAL A 21 1.66 -4.69 -8.30
C VAL A 21 1.73 -3.39 -9.06
N ARG A 22 0.59 -2.98 -9.60
CA ARG A 22 0.42 -1.68 -10.24
C ARG A 22 -0.55 -0.85 -9.43
N VAL A 23 -0.33 0.45 -9.46
CA VAL A 23 -1.12 1.42 -8.70
C VAL A 23 -2.18 2.01 -9.62
N SER A 24 -3.40 2.07 -9.14
CA SER A 24 -4.48 2.75 -9.84
C SER A 24 -5.26 3.64 -8.89
N LYS A 25 -5.92 4.65 -9.47
CA LYS A 25 -6.81 5.56 -8.75
C LYS A 25 -6.12 6.22 -7.56
N ALA A 26 -4.85 6.57 -7.73
CA ALA A 26 -4.09 7.24 -6.68
C ALA A 26 -4.53 8.70 -6.58
N ARG A 27 -4.78 9.15 -5.37
CA ARG A 27 -5.17 10.53 -5.11
C ARG A 27 -4.77 10.95 -3.71
N ILE A 28 -4.56 12.25 -3.55
CA ILE A 28 -4.28 12.82 -2.24
C ILE A 28 -5.58 12.91 -1.45
N VAL A 29 -5.55 12.47 -0.20
CA VAL A 29 -6.68 12.59 0.72
C VAL A 29 -6.18 13.20 2.02
N GLY A 30 -7.03 14.00 2.65
CA GLY A 30 -6.67 14.64 3.91
C GLY A 30 -5.38 15.45 3.80
N SER A 31 -4.61 15.45 4.87
CA SER A 31 -3.38 16.25 4.99
C SER A 31 -2.15 15.42 4.65
N GLY A 32 -1.92 15.20 3.36
CA GLY A 32 -0.69 14.56 2.92
C GLY A 32 -0.73 13.04 2.81
N HIS A 33 -1.92 12.45 2.78
CA HIS A 33 -2.08 11.02 2.60
C HIS A 33 -2.41 10.69 1.16
N VAL A 34 -2.09 9.48 0.73
CA VAL A 34 -2.45 9.00 -0.61
C VAL A 34 -3.32 7.76 -0.47
N SER A 35 -4.46 7.78 -1.15
CA SER A 35 -5.34 6.63 -1.29
C SER A 35 -5.16 6.06 -2.69
N CYS A 36 -5.10 4.75 -2.82
CA CYS A 36 -4.96 4.11 -4.12
C CYS A 36 -5.47 2.68 -4.06
N PHE A 37 -5.38 2.01 -5.21
CA PHE A 37 -5.61 0.57 -5.31
C PHE A 37 -4.36 -0.09 -5.86
N LEU A 38 -4.03 -1.26 -5.32
CA LEU A 38 -2.91 -2.07 -5.77
C LEU A 38 -3.47 -3.29 -6.50
N GLY A 39 -3.10 -3.44 -7.75
CA GLY A 39 -3.63 -4.51 -8.59
C GLY A 39 -2.55 -5.48 -9.01
N SER A 40 -2.89 -6.76 -9.05
CA SER A 40 -2.00 -7.80 -9.52
C SER A 40 -2.31 -8.18 -10.96
N ALA A 41 -1.39 -8.90 -11.60
CA ALA A 41 -1.58 -9.42 -12.95
C ALA A 41 -2.78 -10.37 -13.05
N ASN A 42 -3.19 -10.97 -11.93
CA ASN A 42 -4.33 -11.88 -11.89
C ASN A 42 -5.68 -11.15 -11.83
N GLY A 43 -5.67 -9.84 -11.89
CA GLY A 43 -6.89 -9.04 -11.91
C GLY A 43 -7.44 -8.65 -10.55
N GLY A 44 -6.89 -9.17 -9.48
CA GLY A 44 -7.31 -8.77 -8.14
C GLY A 44 -6.76 -7.40 -7.78
N SER A 45 -7.49 -6.65 -6.97
CA SER A 45 -7.02 -5.37 -6.47
C SER A 45 -7.39 -5.21 -5.01
N MET A 46 -6.63 -4.37 -4.31
CA MET A 46 -6.82 -4.11 -2.90
C MET A 46 -6.69 -2.62 -2.65
N LYS A 47 -7.59 -2.09 -1.84
CA LYS A 47 -7.47 -0.71 -1.41
C LYS A 47 -6.24 -0.52 -0.53
N ALA A 48 -5.54 0.59 -0.72
CA ALA A 48 -4.34 0.89 0.04
C ALA A 48 -4.31 2.36 0.45
N MET A 49 -3.64 2.60 1.57
CA MET A 49 -3.41 3.95 2.08
C MET A 49 -1.94 4.11 2.41
N ALA A 50 -1.41 5.27 2.11
CA ALA A 50 -0.08 5.67 2.55
C ALA A 50 -0.23 6.98 3.32
N PHE A 51 0.12 6.98 4.59
CA PHE A 51 -0.09 8.14 5.45
C PHE A 51 1.13 9.05 5.46
N ARG A 52 0.90 10.37 5.33
CA ARG A 52 1.93 11.41 5.44
C ARG A 52 3.08 11.20 4.47
N VAL A 53 2.73 10.96 3.20
CA VAL A 53 3.74 10.61 2.19
C VAL A 53 3.91 11.64 1.08
N THR A 54 3.09 12.70 1.06
CA THR A 54 3.18 13.67 -0.04
C THR A 54 4.50 14.41 -0.07
N ASP A 55 5.16 14.57 1.10
CA ASP A 55 6.47 15.20 1.19
C ASP A 55 7.62 14.18 1.21
N THR A 56 7.33 12.94 0.87
CA THR A 56 8.33 11.87 0.77
C THR A 56 8.39 11.39 -0.67
N ALA A 57 9.32 10.49 -0.96
CA ALA A 57 9.40 9.89 -2.29
C ALA A 57 8.21 8.97 -2.59
N ILE A 58 7.53 8.47 -1.57
CA ILE A 58 6.42 7.52 -1.76
C ILE A 58 5.22 8.18 -2.42
N GLY A 59 4.85 9.38 -1.96
CA GLY A 59 3.69 10.07 -2.51
C GLY A 59 3.76 10.26 -4.01
N PRO A 60 4.80 10.94 -4.52
CA PRO A 60 4.95 11.10 -5.96
C PRO A 60 5.07 9.79 -6.72
N ALA A 61 5.71 8.77 -6.15
CA ALA A 61 5.82 7.47 -6.81
C ALA A 61 4.44 6.86 -7.04
N LEU A 62 3.55 6.96 -6.06
CA LEU A 62 2.19 6.45 -6.19
C LEU A 62 1.35 7.30 -7.14
N LEU A 63 1.44 8.63 -7.00
CA LEU A 63 0.61 9.54 -7.78
C LEU A 63 1.00 9.57 -9.26
N ASN A 64 2.25 9.32 -9.57
CA ASN A 64 2.78 9.38 -10.94
C ASN A 64 3.25 8.02 -11.44
N SER A 65 2.61 6.97 -11.01
CA SER A 65 3.06 5.60 -11.30
C SER A 65 2.99 5.24 -12.78
N ASN A 66 1.97 5.70 -13.50
CA ASN A 66 1.84 5.52 -14.96
C ASN A 66 2.06 4.08 -15.41
N GLY A 67 1.48 3.13 -14.68
CA GLY A 67 1.58 1.72 -15.05
C GLY A 67 2.86 1.04 -14.60
N ALA A 68 3.72 1.73 -13.84
CA ALA A 68 4.93 1.11 -13.32
C ALA A 68 4.59 -0.04 -12.37
N VAL A 69 5.50 -0.98 -12.28
CA VAL A 69 5.37 -2.15 -11.41
C VAL A 69 6.18 -1.93 -10.15
N PHE A 70 5.57 -2.20 -9.01
CA PHE A 70 6.19 -1.99 -7.71
C PHE A 70 6.14 -3.24 -6.85
N ASN A 71 7.12 -3.38 -5.97
CA ASN A 71 6.95 -4.17 -4.76
C ASN A 71 6.57 -3.21 -3.64
N VAL A 72 5.60 -3.58 -2.84
CA VAL A 72 5.04 -2.70 -1.82
C VAL A 72 5.09 -3.41 -0.47
N VAL A 73 5.64 -2.73 0.52
CA VAL A 73 5.78 -3.25 1.88
C VAL A 73 4.78 -2.55 2.77
N GLY A 74 4.11 -3.30 3.62
CA GLY A 74 3.16 -2.72 4.54
C GLY A 74 2.48 -3.75 5.42
N VAL A 75 1.32 -3.37 5.96
CA VAL A 75 0.54 -4.24 6.82
C VAL A 75 -0.91 -4.25 6.35
N LEU A 76 -1.61 -5.34 6.66
CA LEU A 76 -3.05 -5.42 6.43
C LEU A 76 -3.76 -4.93 7.67
N ARG A 77 -4.79 -4.12 7.46
CA ARG A 77 -5.67 -3.67 8.54
C ARG A 77 -7.11 -3.80 8.11
N ARG A 78 -7.94 -4.08 9.10
CA ARG A 78 -9.38 -4.13 8.90
C ARG A 78 -9.93 -2.71 8.93
N ASP A 79 -10.71 -2.38 7.92
CA ASP A 79 -11.40 -1.12 7.84
C ASP A 79 -12.87 -1.35 8.20
N ASN A 80 -13.27 -0.88 9.37
CA ASN A 80 -14.63 -1.07 9.88
C ASN A 80 -15.50 0.17 9.70
N TRP A 81 -15.06 1.10 8.86
CA TRP A 81 -15.78 2.36 8.68
C TRP A 81 -17.19 2.11 8.16
N GLN A 82 -18.16 2.75 8.77
CA GLN A 82 -19.59 2.62 8.44
C GLN A 82 -20.08 1.17 8.42
N GLY A 83 -19.59 0.34 9.32
CA GLY A 83 -20.02 -1.05 9.42
C GLY A 83 -19.47 -1.96 8.34
N ARG A 84 -18.66 -1.46 7.44
CA ARG A 84 -18.00 -2.30 6.43
C ARG A 84 -16.90 -3.10 7.08
N ASN A 85 -16.78 -4.35 6.65
CA ASN A 85 -15.76 -5.25 7.17
C ASN A 85 -14.81 -5.60 6.04
N SER A 86 -14.03 -4.62 5.62
CA SER A 86 -13.10 -4.76 4.51
C SER A 86 -11.66 -4.67 4.99
N LEU A 87 -10.76 -5.15 4.15
CA LEU A 87 -9.32 -5.04 4.41
C LEU A 87 -8.73 -3.93 3.56
N GLN A 88 -7.73 -3.27 4.11
CA GLN A 88 -6.91 -2.33 3.35
C GLN A 88 -5.45 -2.57 3.67
N PHE A 89 -4.61 -2.22 2.72
CA PHE A 89 -3.16 -2.34 2.88
C PHE A 89 -2.60 -0.98 3.28
N ILE A 90 -1.89 -0.93 4.39
CA ILE A 90 -1.24 0.30 4.83
C ILE A 90 0.20 0.25 4.35
N ILE A 91 0.53 1.13 3.43
CA ILE A 91 1.82 1.14 2.75
C ILE A 91 2.87 1.78 3.64
N ASP A 92 3.98 1.06 3.85
CA ASP A 92 5.16 1.61 4.52
C ASP A 92 6.21 2.07 3.52
N ASP A 93 6.36 1.33 2.42
CA ASP A 93 7.38 1.67 1.42
C ASP A 93 7.01 1.05 0.09
N VAL A 94 7.55 1.63 -0.98
CA VAL A 94 7.35 1.14 -2.33
C VAL A 94 8.69 1.10 -3.05
N MET A 95 8.88 0.07 -3.88
CA MET A 95 10.09 -0.09 -4.67
C MET A 95 9.69 -0.38 -6.10
N ARG A 96 10.11 0.47 -7.02
CA ARG A 96 9.84 0.24 -8.43
C ARG A 96 10.73 -0.89 -8.93
N VAL A 97 10.12 -1.86 -9.61
CA VAL A 97 10.85 -3.02 -10.13
C VAL A 97 10.88 -3.07 -11.65
N GLU A 98 10.11 -2.22 -12.28
CA GLU A 98 10.16 -2.06 -13.73
C GLU A 98 9.75 -0.67 -14.14
#